data_7bfefe4349d16065a2f0dec9029201ef
#
_entry.id   7bfefe4349d16065a2f0dec9029201ef
#
_cell.length_a   1.000
_cell.length_b   1.000
_cell.length_c   1.000
_cell.angle_alpha   90.00
_cell.angle_beta   90.00
_cell.angle_gamma   90.00
#
_symmetry.space_group_name_H-M   'P 1'
#
loop_
_entity.id
_entity.type
_entity.pdbx_description
1 polymer ?
#
loop_
_entity_poly.entity_id
_entity_poly.type
_entity_poly.pdbx_seq_one_letter_code
_entity_poly.pdbx_strand_id
1 'polypeptide(L)'
;FNSDINKHSKSQKEYLPAVKRYSNIAHLLGLSNYNEVMSVRSLVNWIQFMQKEMNIPLTIQELGTIAPEEYFAAIDKMADAALADACTVNNPRVPTKEDIIKIYTKLWSF
;
A
#
# COMPACT_ATOMS: atom_id res chain seq x y z
N PHE A 1 -6.62 -18.72 12.49
CA PHE A 1 -5.52 -18.35 11.59
C PHE A 1 -5.10 -19.53 10.69
N ASN A 2 -4.89 -20.71 11.25
CA ASN A 2 -4.54 -21.91 10.48
C ASN A 2 -5.67 -22.42 9.56
N SER A 3 -6.94 -22.21 9.92
CA SER A 3 -8.07 -22.56 9.06
C SER A 3 -8.16 -21.66 7.84
N ASP A 4 -7.72 -20.41 7.96
CA ASP A 4 -7.69 -19.45 6.85
C ASP A 4 -6.53 -19.75 5.91
N ILE A 5 -5.43 -20.32 6.40
CA ILE A 5 -4.30 -20.76 5.58
C ILE A 5 -4.75 -21.79 4.53
N ASN A 6 -5.56 -22.76 4.94
CA ASN A 6 -6.03 -23.80 4.03
C ASN A 6 -7.10 -23.31 3.04
N LYS A 7 -7.90 -22.31 3.43
CA LYS A 7 -8.92 -21.72 2.58
C LYS A 7 -8.37 -20.71 1.56
N HIS A 8 -7.24 -20.09 1.88
CA HIS A 8 -6.68 -18.99 1.10
C HIS A 8 -5.23 -19.25 0.67
N SER A 9 -4.89 -20.51 0.43
CA SER A 9 -3.52 -20.93 0.14
C SER A 9 -2.89 -20.18 -1.05
N LYS A 10 -3.67 -19.81 -2.06
CA LYS A 10 -3.19 -19.01 -3.19
C LYS A 10 -2.85 -17.58 -2.78
N SER A 11 -3.72 -16.93 -2.03
CA SER A 11 -3.49 -15.54 -1.60
C SER A 11 -2.34 -15.44 -0.60
N GLN A 12 -2.14 -16.44 0.27
CA GLN A 12 -1.00 -16.45 1.19
C GLN A 12 0.34 -16.69 0.51
N LYS A 13 0.39 -17.52 -0.53
CA LYS A 13 1.60 -17.69 -1.34
C LYS A 13 2.01 -16.39 -2.04
N GLU A 14 1.06 -15.50 -2.32
CA GLU A 14 1.32 -14.18 -2.89
C GLU A 14 1.79 -13.17 -1.84
N TYR A 15 1.24 -13.23 -0.62
CA TYR A 15 1.59 -12.30 0.45
C TYR A 15 2.99 -12.54 1.06
N LEU A 16 3.37 -13.80 1.28
CA LEU A 16 4.63 -14.13 1.93
C LEU A 16 5.86 -13.58 1.20
N PRO A 17 5.99 -13.71 -0.14
CA PRO A 17 7.12 -13.13 -0.85
C PRO A 17 7.16 -11.61 -0.80
N ALA A 18 6.01 -10.93 -0.85
CA ALA A 18 5.95 -9.48 -0.75
C ALA A 18 6.37 -9.00 0.63
N VAL A 19 5.83 -9.57 1.69
CA VAL A 19 6.20 -9.23 3.07
C VAL A 19 7.69 -9.42 3.30
N LYS A 20 8.26 -10.53 2.82
CA LYS A 20 9.69 -10.80 2.95
C LYS A 20 10.55 -9.77 2.22
N ARG A 21 10.18 -9.38 1.02
CA ARG A 21 10.91 -8.37 0.23
C ARG A 21 10.89 -7.00 0.92
N TYR A 22 9.75 -6.55 1.39
CA TYR A 22 9.65 -5.30 2.14
C TYR A 22 10.38 -5.36 3.49
N SER A 23 10.32 -6.49 4.19
CA SER A 23 11.08 -6.73 5.40
C SER A 23 12.59 -6.63 5.15
N ASN A 24 13.11 -7.20 4.06
CA ASN A 24 14.51 -7.10 3.69
C ASN A 24 14.94 -5.64 3.45
N ILE A 25 14.09 -4.82 2.85
CA ILE A 25 14.37 -3.39 2.69
C ILE A 25 14.47 -2.71 4.06
N ALA A 26 13.57 -3.01 4.98
CA ALA A 26 13.64 -2.49 6.35
C ALA A 26 14.96 -2.87 7.05
N HIS A 27 15.42 -4.10 6.89
CA HIS A 27 16.69 -4.57 7.44
C HIS A 27 17.89 -3.82 6.84
N LEU A 28 17.90 -3.59 5.53
CA LEU A 28 18.95 -2.81 4.86
C LEU A 28 19.03 -1.37 5.38
N LEU A 29 17.90 -0.80 5.77
CA LEU A 29 17.82 0.56 6.32
C LEU A 29 18.11 0.62 7.82
N GLY A 30 18.39 -0.52 8.47
CA GLY A 30 18.62 -0.57 9.91
C GLY A 30 17.39 -0.32 10.77
N LEU A 31 16.19 -0.54 10.22
CA LEU A 31 14.93 -0.37 10.95
C LEU A 31 14.64 -1.59 11.84
N SER A 32 13.63 -1.46 12.74
CA SER A 32 13.23 -2.55 13.64
C SER A 32 12.93 -3.83 12.88
N ASN A 33 13.49 -4.95 13.33
CA ASN A 33 13.43 -6.26 12.68
C ASN A 33 12.89 -7.35 13.61
N TYR A 34 12.00 -7.01 14.52
CA TYR A 34 11.45 -7.94 15.51
C TYR A 34 10.82 -9.18 14.86
N ASN A 35 10.06 -8.98 13.80
CA ASN A 35 9.56 -10.00 12.88
C ASN A 35 9.25 -9.34 11.53
N GLU A 36 8.91 -10.14 10.52
CA GLU A 36 8.68 -9.60 9.16
C GLU A 36 7.56 -8.55 9.12
N VAL A 37 6.44 -8.80 9.80
CA VAL A 37 5.31 -7.86 9.84
C VAL A 37 5.69 -6.54 10.51
N MET A 38 6.39 -6.63 11.64
CA MET A 38 6.86 -5.43 12.37
C MET A 38 7.92 -4.68 11.57
N SER A 39 8.78 -5.38 10.84
CA SER A 39 9.77 -4.77 9.95
C SER A 39 9.10 -3.96 8.83
N VAL A 40 8.08 -4.51 8.19
CA VAL A 40 7.30 -3.81 7.16
C VAL A 40 6.60 -2.59 7.75
N ARG A 41 6.01 -2.72 8.94
CA ARG A 41 5.38 -1.60 9.64
C ARG A 41 6.39 -0.49 9.96
N SER A 42 7.60 -0.84 10.39
CA SER A 42 8.68 0.10 10.64
C SER A 42 9.10 0.84 9.36
N LEU A 43 9.14 0.15 8.23
CA LEU A 43 9.41 0.76 6.93
C LEU A 43 8.34 1.78 6.56
N VAL A 44 7.06 1.42 6.69
CA VAL A 44 5.94 2.33 6.40
C VAL A 44 5.99 3.56 7.30
N ASN A 45 6.20 3.37 8.60
CA ASN A 45 6.32 4.47 9.56
C ASN A 45 7.48 5.40 9.23
N TRP A 46 8.62 4.85 8.83
CA TRP A 46 9.79 5.63 8.43
C TRP A 46 9.53 6.47 7.18
N ILE A 47 8.84 5.90 6.17
CA ILE A 47 8.45 6.64 4.97
C ILE A 47 7.52 7.80 5.33
N GLN A 48 6.53 7.58 6.19
CA GLN A 48 5.62 8.62 6.65
C GLN A 48 6.35 9.70 7.45
N PHE A 49 7.31 9.32 8.28
CA PHE A 49 8.17 10.25 8.99
C PHE A 49 8.94 11.16 8.02
N MET A 50 9.57 10.58 7.01
CA MET A 50 10.29 11.36 5.99
C MET A 50 9.36 12.31 5.22
N GLN A 51 8.16 11.87 4.88
CA GLN A 51 7.18 12.71 4.21
C GLN A 51 6.84 13.94 5.06
N LYS A 52 6.63 13.75 6.37
CA LYS A 52 6.38 14.85 7.31
C LYS A 52 7.56 15.81 7.40
N GLU A 53 8.78 15.29 7.51
CA GLU A 53 10.00 16.11 7.58
C GLU A 53 10.21 16.94 6.31
N MET A 54 9.80 16.44 5.16
CA MET A 54 9.89 17.13 3.88
C MET A 54 8.67 18.00 3.56
N ASN A 55 7.71 18.11 4.48
CA ASN A 55 6.43 18.82 4.28
C ASN A 55 5.62 18.29 3.08
N ILE A 56 5.71 17.00 2.80
CA ILE A 56 4.88 16.35 1.79
C ILE A 56 3.53 15.99 2.43
N PRO A 57 2.40 16.40 1.83
CA PRO A 57 1.08 16.01 2.32
C PRO A 57 0.94 14.49 2.39
N LEU A 58 0.36 13.97 3.47
CA LEU A 58 0.14 12.53 3.65
C LEU A 58 -1.18 12.07 3.03
N THR A 59 -2.11 13.00 2.77
CA THR A 59 -3.43 12.71 2.23
C THR A 59 -3.77 13.66 1.10
N ILE A 60 -4.70 13.26 0.25
CA ILE A 60 -5.19 14.10 -0.84
C ILE A 60 -5.97 15.29 -0.28
N GLN A 61 -6.70 15.09 0.82
CA GLN A 61 -7.44 16.17 1.48
C GLN A 61 -6.53 17.32 1.92
N GLU A 62 -5.32 17.03 2.40
CA GLU A 62 -4.35 18.04 2.83
C GLU A 62 -3.89 18.95 1.71
N LEU A 63 -3.96 18.50 0.46
CA LEU A 63 -3.65 19.36 -0.70
C LEU A 63 -4.62 20.53 -0.84
N GLY A 64 -5.88 20.36 -0.45
CA GLY A 64 -6.91 21.40 -0.46
C GLY A 64 -7.29 21.91 -1.84
N THR A 65 -6.91 21.22 -2.91
CA THR A 65 -7.11 21.66 -4.31
C THR A 65 -8.22 20.94 -5.04
N ILE A 66 -8.77 19.89 -4.47
CA ILE A 66 -9.78 19.03 -5.09
C ILE A 66 -10.97 18.86 -4.16
N ALA A 67 -12.18 19.01 -4.69
CA ALA A 67 -13.40 18.75 -3.93
C ALA A 67 -13.56 17.25 -3.66
N PRO A 68 -14.05 16.84 -2.45
CA PRO A 68 -14.25 15.42 -2.13
C PRO A 68 -15.12 14.69 -3.15
N GLU A 69 -16.21 15.32 -3.59
CA GLU A 69 -17.14 14.74 -4.56
C GLU A 69 -16.47 14.43 -5.89
N GLU A 70 -15.62 15.32 -6.37
CA GLU A 70 -14.84 15.14 -7.59
C GLU A 70 -13.85 14.00 -7.46
N TYR A 71 -13.14 13.94 -6.33
CA TYR A 71 -12.16 12.89 -6.08
C TYR A 71 -12.82 11.50 -6.02
N PHE A 72 -13.86 11.33 -5.20
CA PHE A 72 -14.51 10.04 -5.05
C PHE A 72 -15.22 9.58 -6.34
N ALA A 73 -15.77 10.49 -7.13
CA ALA A 73 -16.34 10.16 -8.42
C ALA A 73 -15.31 9.64 -9.43
N ALA A 74 -14.05 10.06 -9.30
CA ALA A 74 -12.98 9.65 -10.21
C ALA A 74 -12.32 8.31 -9.85
N ILE A 75 -12.51 7.79 -8.64
CA ILE A 75 -11.77 6.62 -8.13
C ILE A 75 -11.96 5.39 -9.03
N ASP A 76 -13.16 5.10 -9.48
CA ASP A 76 -13.41 3.91 -10.31
C ASP A 76 -12.60 3.96 -11.62
N LYS A 77 -12.63 5.09 -12.29
CA LYS A 77 -11.86 5.31 -13.52
C LYS A 77 -10.35 5.29 -13.29
N MET A 78 -9.90 5.89 -12.19
CA MET A 78 -8.49 5.85 -11.81
C MET A 78 -8.01 4.43 -11.49
N ALA A 79 -8.85 3.62 -10.87
CA ALA A 79 -8.54 2.22 -10.59
C ALA A 79 -8.38 1.41 -11.88
N ASP A 80 -9.26 1.62 -12.86
CA ASP A 80 -9.13 0.97 -14.17
C ASP A 80 -7.84 1.38 -14.89
N ALA A 81 -7.50 2.67 -14.86
CA ALA A 81 -6.26 3.18 -15.43
C ALA A 81 -5.02 2.59 -14.75
N ALA A 82 -5.04 2.48 -13.43
CA ALA A 82 -3.94 1.87 -12.67
C ALA A 82 -3.75 0.39 -13.01
N LEU A 83 -4.84 -0.37 -13.21
CA LEU A 83 -4.76 -1.76 -13.64
C LEU A 83 -4.22 -1.92 -15.06
N ALA A 84 -4.53 -0.97 -15.93
CA ALA A 84 -4.06 -0.98 -17.31
C ALA A 84 -2.59 -0.56 -17.45
N ASP A 85 -2.00 0.02 -16.41
CA ASP A 85 -0.60 0.43 -16.41
C ASP A 85 0.32 -0.79 -16.43
N ALA A 86 1.29 -0.77 -17.34
CA ALA A 86 2.23 -1.87 -17.52
C ALA A 86 3.10 -2.14 -16.27
N CYS A 87 3.29 -1.14 -15.41
CA CYS A 87 4.09 -1.28 -14.20
C CYS A 87 3.35 -2.03 -13.09
N THR A 88 2.02 -2.01 -13.07
CA THR A 88 1.22 -2.60 -12.01
C THR A 88 1.46 -4.11 -11.85
N VAL A 89 1.61 -4.84 -12.96
CA VAL A 89 1.86 -6.29 -12.95
C VAL A 89 3.21 -6.67 -12.35
N ASN A 90 4.14 -5.72 -12.24
CA ASN A 90 5.46 -5.93 -11.66
C ASN A 90 5.50 -5.73 -10.14
N ASN A 91 4.38 -5.33 -9.53
CA ASN A 91 4.31 -5.24 -8.08
C ASN A 91 4.48 -6.63 -7.44
N PRO A 92 5.19 -6.76 -6.31
CA PRO A 92 5.37 -8.04 -5.62
C PRO A 92 4.08 -8.80 -5.32
N ARG A 93 2.98 -8.06 -5.14
CA ARG A 93 1.62 -8.59 -5.09
C ARG A 93 0.79 -7.84 -6.12
N VAL A 94 0.29 -8.55 -7.12
CA VAL A 94 -0.58 -7.94 -8.15
C VAL A 94 -1.94 -7.58 -7.53
N PRO A 95 -2.33 -6.30 -7.53
CA PRO A 95 -3.58 -5.88 -6.91
C PRO A 95 -4.80 -6.21 -7.77
N THR A 96 -5.94 -6.37 -7.12
CA THR A 96 -7.26 -6.37 -7.78
C THR A 96 -7.77 -4.94 -7.91
N LYS A 97 -8.83 -4.74 -8.71
CA LYS A 97 -9.50 -3.43 -8.81
C LYS A 97 -10.00 -2.95 -7.44
N GLU A 98 -10.57 -3.85 -6.65
CA GLU A 98 -11.06 -3.56 -5.30
C GLU A 98 -9.94 -3.12 -4.36
N ASP A 99 -8.77 -3.74 -4.47
CA ASP A 99 -7.59 -3.33 -3.69
C ASP A 99 -7.19 -1.89 -4.02
N ILE A 100 -7.17 -1.54 -5.30
CA ILE A 100 -6.80 -0.20 -5.77
C ILE A 100 -7.83 0.83 -5.32
N ILE A 101 -9.12 0.50 -5.43
CA ILE A 101 -10.20 1.38 -4.94
C ILE A 101 -10.04 1.65 -3.44
N LYS A 102 -9.73 0.63 -2.64
CA LYS A 102 -9.47 0.79 -1.20
C LYS A 102 -8.28 1.71 -0.93
N ILE A 103 -7.21 1.57 -1.71
CA ILE A 103 -6.04 2.44 -1.58
C ILE A 103 -6.42 3.90 -1.87
N TYR A 104 -7.07 4.17 -2.99
CA TYR A 104 -7.49 5.53 -3.31
C TYR A 104 -8.46 6.11 -2.28
N THR A 105 -9.40 5.31 -1.79
CA THR A 105 -10.33 5.75 -0.75
C THR A 105 -9.60 6.16 0.53
N LYS A 106 -8.62 5.38 0.96
CA LYS A 106 -7.80 5.69 2.14
C LYS A 106 -6.86 6.88 1.94
N LEU A 107 -6.42 7.12 0.72
CA LEU A 107 -5.55 8.26 0.43
C LEU A 107 -6.23 9.62 0.61
N TRP A 108 -7.55 9.67 0.62
CA TRP A 108 -8.27 10.91 0.87
C TRP A 108 -8.00 11.45 2.26
N SER A 109 -8.19 10.63 3.28
CA SER A 109 -7.89 10.98 4.68
C SER A 109 -7.66 9.70 5.49
N PHE A 110 -6.66 9.70 6.31
CA PHE A 110 -6.39 8.60 7.24
C PHE A 110 -7.19 8.73 8.51
#